data_8415c099bd9338e15ea9d08cb88f44b9
#
_entry.id   8415c099bd9338e15ea9d08cb88f44b9
#
_cell.length_a   1.000
_cell.length_b   1.000
_cell.length_c   1.000
_cell.angle_alpha   90.00
_cell.angle_beta   90.00
_cell.angle_gamma   90.00
#
_symmetry.space_group_name_H-M   'P 1'
#
loop_
_entity.id
_entity.type
_entity.pdbx_description
1 polymer ?
#
loop_
_entity_poly.entity_id
_entity_poly.type
_entity_poly.pdbx_seq_one_letter_code
_entity_poly.pdbx_strand_id
1 'polypeptide(L)'
;MKLFPYGHATHPQWQMAVGLVLAQLRAHRALPGYANAPTLGLLYITDHYAKDAQNILDHISVELPDITDWSGTVGVGVASNNVEYFDEPALVVMLCELPHDQYRVFSGVSPLPPVASGRFNAHTALVHADARTPDIAELIDEMAQRTGSGYVFGGLASSRTDTVQFALSGHGNVKGQGAASGVFHGGLSGVAFARDPAGGMTLMSRVTQGCQPISGHHEITACEGNVVTGLDGEPALDVMLAELKVSLDQPREALAKVRTTLVGLSRPEDRLNDANLTHIHHVGQFGADVLVRHVIGLDPVRKGIAIADMPAVGMQLAFCERNAKAARADLIRICAEIREELEPEEMTLQTATALNASEAESAPHPARRIAGAIYVSCSGRGGPHFGAPSAELQIVRHALGDVPLVGFFAGGEIARHHLYGYTGVLTVFTAPG
;
A
#
# COMPACT_ATOMS: atom_id res chain seq x y z
N MET A 1 16.09 -18.71 -0.70
CA MET A 1 16.10 -17.40 -1.38
C MET A 1 16.93 -16.42 -0.58
N LYS A 2 17.62 -15.49 -1.23
CA LYS A 2 18.44 -14.46 -0.58
C LYS A 2 17.62 -13.19 -0.31
N LEU A 3 18.05 -12.39 0.66
CA LEU A 3 17.45 -11.09 0.95
C LEU A 3 17.67 -10.12 -0.23
N PHE A 4 16.73 -9.25 -0.49
CA PHE A 4 16.86 -8.21 -1.50
C PHE A 4 17.80 -7.10 -1.02
N PRO A 5 18.85 -6.73 -1.77
CA PRO A 5 19.66 -5.55 -1.46
C PRO A 5 18.79 -4.29 -1.43
N TYR A 6 19.00 -3.45 -0.43
CA TYR A 6 18.30 -2.17 -0.30
C TYR A 6 19.26 -1.08 0.15
N GLY A 7 18.87 0.15 -0.08
CA GLY A 7 19.61 1.32 0.38
C GLY A 7 18.70 2.54 0.49
N HIS A 8 19.04 3.43 1.40
CA HIS A 8 18.28 4.66 1.64
C HIS A 8 19.22 5.77 2.09
N ALA A 9 18.86 7.00 1.75
CA ALA A 9 19.62 8.17 2.19
C ALA A 9 18.76 9.43 2.15
N THR A 10 19.09 10.36 3.03
CA THR A 10 18.64 11.75 3.00
C THR A 10 19.83 12.68 2.77
N HIS A 11 19.69 13.63 1.87
CA HIS A 11 20.69 14.68 1.61
C HIS A 11 20.06 15.79 0.76
N PRO A 12 20.38 17.09 0.98
CA PRO A 12 19.85 18.16 0.13
C PRO A 12 20.21 18.04 -1.36
N GLN A 13 21.35 17.43 -1.69
CA GLN A 13 21.79 17.18 -3.07
C GLN A 13 21.50 15.71 -3.42
N TRP A 14 20.66 15.45 -4.42
CA TRP A 14 20.29 14.11 -4.83
C TRP A 14 21.48 13.24 -5.24
N GLN A 15 22.53 13.82 -5.86
CA GLN A 15 23.74 13.09 -6.27
C GLN A 15 24.43 12.43 -5.07
N MET A 16 24.51 13.15 -3.94
CA MET A 16 25.09 12.62 -2.72
C MET A 16 24.22 11.53 -2.10
N ALA A 17 22.90 11.73 -2.09
CA ALA A 17 21.96 10.72 -1.61
C ALA A 17 22.05 9.44 -2.46
N VAL A 18 22.06 9.55 -3.79
CA VAL A 18 22.24 8.41 -4.70
C VAL A 18 23.57 7.71 -4.47
N GLY A 19 24.67 8.46 -4.32
CA GLY A 19 25.99 7.88 -4.01
C GLY A 19 26.00 7.05 -2.72
N LEU A 20 25.35 7.53 -1.66
CA LEU A 20 25.18 6.79 -0.40
C LEU A 20 24.35 5.52 -0.57
N VAL A 21 23.26 5.58 -1.32
CA VAL A 21 22.41 4.41 -1.62
C VAL A 21 23.17 3.38 -2.45
N LEU A 22 23.90 3.80 -3.49
CA LEU A 22 24.71 2.90 -4.31
C LEU A 22 25.79 2.19 -3.48
N ALA A 23 26.42 2.88 -2.53
CA ALA A 23 27.39 2.28 -1.61
C ALA A 23 26.76 1.16 -0.75
N GLN A 24 25.56 1.39 -0.21
CA GLN A 24 24.81 0.39 0.57
C GLN A 24 24.41 -0.81 -0.29
N LEU A 25 23.88 -0.58 -1.49
CA LEU A 25 23.49 -1.63 -2.42
C LEU A 25 24.68 -2.53 -2.80
N ARG A 26 25.83 -1.93 -3.10
CA ARG A 26 27.08 -2.65 -3.40
C ARG A 26 27.56 -3.47 -2.19
N ALA A 27 27.49 -2.89 -0.99
CA ALA A 27 27.85 -3.59 0.23
C ALA A 27 26.93 -4.80 0.48
N HIS A 28 25.62 -4.65 0.35
CA HIS A 28 24.68 -5.77 0.49
C HIS A 28 24.93 -6.86 -0.54
N ARG A 29 25.10 -6.51 -1.82
CA ARG A 29 25.38 -7.49 -2.89
C ARG A 29 26.67 -8.29 -2.69
N ALA A 30 27.61 -7.77 -1.93
CA ALA A 30 28.85 -8.47 -1.56
C ALA A 30 28.65 -9.49 -0.40
N LEU A 31 27.53 -9.44 0.33
CA LEU A 31 27.24 -10.33 1.45
C LEU A 31 26.55 -11.63 0.96
N PRO A 32 26.92 -12.82 1.49
CA PRO A 32 26.35 -14.09 1.05
C PRO A 32 24.84 -14.23 1.25
N GLY A 33 24.27 -13.50 2.25
CA GLY A 33 22.84 -13.52 2.57
C GLY A 33 21.95 -12.72 1.62
N TYR A 34 22.54 -11.89 0.75
CA TYR A 34 21.80 -11.03 -0.17
C TYR A 34 21.86 -11.52 -1.61
N ALA A 35 20.84 -11.14 -2.40
CA ALA A 35 20.79 -11.38 -3.83
C ALA A 35 21.95 -10.66 -4.55
N ASN A 36 22.62 -11.37 -5.43
CA ASN A 36 23.79 -10.87 -6.15
C ASN A 36 23.54 -10.65 -7.66
N ALA A 37 22.42 -11.15 -8.18
CA ALA A 37 22.00 -10.99 -9.57
C ALA A 37 20.57 -10.42 -9.68
N PRO A 38 20.26 -9.27 -9.02
CA PRO A 38 18.95 -8.65 -9.12
C PRO A 38 18.69 -8.16 -10.56
N THR A 39 17.41 -8.13 -10.93
CA THR A 39 16.95 -7.80 -12.29
C THR A 39 15.99 -6.61 -12.31
N LEU A 40 15.30 -6.36 -11.20
CA LEU A 40 14.32 -5.29 -11.04
C LEU A 40 14.73 -4.36 -9.90
N GLY A 41 14.72 -3.05 -10.15
CA GLY A 41 14.87 -2.01 -9.15
C GLY A 41 13.55 -1.34 -8.79
N LEU A 42 13.29 -1.17 -7.50
CA LEU A 42 12.21 -0.34 -6.97
C LEU A 42 12.83 0.94 -6.44
N LEU A 43 12.37 2.10 -6.94
CA LEU A 43 12.89 3.42 -6.61
C LEU A 43 11.77 4.31 -6.10
N TYR A 44 11.86 4.75 -4.85
CA TYR A 44 10.96 5.77 -4.29
C TYR A 44 11.75 7.00 -3.88
N ILE A 45 11.24 8.17 -4.22
CA ILE A 45 11.85 9.47 -3.91
C ILE A 45 10.87 10.35 -3.18
N THR A 46 11.35 11.28 -2.35
CA THR A 46 10.48 12.35 -1.84
C THR A 46 10.28 13.44 -2.90
N ASP A 47 9.21 14.20 -2.75
CA ASP A 47 8.83 15.28 -3.68
C ASP A 47 9.88 16.40 -3.77
N HIS A 48 10.82 16.47 -2.83
CA HIS A 48 12.01 17.33 -2.94
C HIS A 48 12.86 17.03 -4.17
N TYR A 49 12.86 15.78 -4.63
CA TYR A 49 13.63 15.34 -5.80
C TYR A 49 12.78 15.16 -7.07
N ALA A 50 11.48 15.49 -7.03
CA ALA A 50 10.58 15.25 -8.17
C ALA A 50 11.07 15.85 -9.48
N LYS A 51 11.67 17.05 -9.43
CA LYS A 51 12.23 17.73 -10.63
C LYS A 51 13.48 17.05 -11.18
N ASP A 52 14.18 16.28 -10.37
CA ASP A 52 15.41 15.58 -10.73
C ASP A 52 15.18 14.09 -11.03
N ALA A 53 13.93 13.64 -11.06
CA ALA A 53 13.55 12.23 -11.20
C ALA A 53 14.23 11.55 -12.39
N GLN A 54 14.25 12.19 -13.58
CA GLN A 54 14.92 11.63 -14.77
C GLN A 54 16.43 11.53 -14.56
N ASN A 55 17.07 12.57 -14.03
CA ASN A 55 18.51 12.58 -13.75
C ASN A 55 18.89 11.48 -12.74
N ILE A 56 18.05 11.25 -11.73
CA ILE A 56 18.26 10.19 -10.75
C ILE A 56 18.15 8.81 -11.39
N LEU A 57 17.11 8.58 -12.19
CA LEU A 57 16.93 7.31 -12.90
C LEU A 57 18.10 7.03 -13.87
N ASP A 58 18.50 8.01 -14.65
CA ASP A 58 19.61 7.90 -15.62
C ASP A 58 20.92 7.58 -14.88
N HIS A 59 21.19 8.31 -13.79
CA HIS A 59 22.42 8.10 -13.01
C HIS A 59 22.47 6.70 -12.38
N ILE A 60 21.40 6.26 -11.74
CA ILE A 60 21.32 4.93 -11.13
C ILE A 60 21.44 3.83 -12.20
N SER A 61 20.82 4.01 -13.38
CA SER A 61 20.88 3.05 -14.49
C SER A 61 22.30 2.92 -15.06
N VAL A 62 23.07 4.02 -15.09
CA VAL A 62 24.48 3.99 -15.50
C VAL A 62 25.36 3.27 -14.48
N GLU A 63 25.11 3.49 -13.18
CA GLU A 63 25.89 2.92 -12.08
C GLU A 63 25.56 1.44 -11.79
N LEU A 64 24.36 1.00 -12.19
CA LEU A 64 23.86 -0.37 -12.04
C LEU A 64 23.36 -0.91 -13.40
N PRO A 65 24.24 -1.07 -14.39
CA PRO A 65 23.83 -1.43 -15.76
C PRO A 65 23.26 -2.86 -15.89
N ASP A 66 23.45 -3.69 -14.90
CA ASP A 66 22.87 -5.02 -14.80
C ASP A 66 21.39 -5.01 -14.34
N ILE A 67 20.92 -3.89 -13.77
CA ILE A 67 19.50 -3.70 -13.42
C ILE A 67 18.81 -2.96 -14.57
N THR A 68 18.11 -3.70 -15.39
CA THR A 68 17.54 -3.17 -16.64
C THR A 68 16.12 -2.68 -16.50
N ASP A 69 15.45 -3.08 -15.44
CA ASP A 69 14.04 -2.80 -15.21
C ASP A 69 13.86 -2.02 -13.90
N TRP A 70 13.12 -0.91 -13.97
CA TRP A 70 12.89 -0.02 -12.84
C TRP A 70 11.41 0.36 -12.72
N SER A 71 10.92 0.41 -11.48
CA SER A 71 9.58 0.90 -11.17
C SER A 71 9.61 1.68 -9.87
N GLY A 72 8.65 2.58 -9.69
CA GLY A 72 8.55 3.38 -8.47
C GLY A 72 7.78 4.67 -8.67
N THR A 73 7.82 5.53 -7.65
CA THR A 73 7.08 6.79 -7.68
C THR A 73 7.62 7.79 -6.65
N VAL A 74 7.03 8.98 -6.67
CA VAL A 74 7.26 10.03 -5.68
C VAL A 74 6.25 9.92 -4.53
N GLY A 75 6.71 10.20 -3.32
CA GLY A 75 5.87 10.40 -2.13
C GLY A 75 6.24 11.68 -1.39
N VAL A 76 5.34 12.21 -0.55
CA VAL A 76 5.70 13.28 0.41
C VAL A 76 6.68 12.78 1.47
N GLY A 77 6.84 11.47 1.56
CA GLY A 77 7.82 10.76 2.36
C GLY A 77 8.07 9.38 1.79
N VAL A 78 9.21 8.80 2.15
CA VAL A 78 9.61 7.44 1.80
C VAL A 78 10.03 6.65 3.04
N ALA A 79 9.96 5.34 2.96
CA ALA A 79 10.20 4.44 4.07
C ALA A 79 11.23 3.36 3.69
N SER A 80 12.12 3.01 4.63
CA SER A 80 13.03 1.89 4.48
C SER A 80 13.32 1.26 5.84
N ASN A 81 13.20 -0.05 5.93
CA ASN A 81 13.42 -0.84 7.15
C ASN A 81 12.69 -0.26 8.38
N ASN A 82 13.42 0.46 9.22
CA ASN A 82 12.95 1.03 10.47
C ASN A 82 13.01 2.56 10.49
N VAL A 83 13.15 3.20 9.33
CA VAL A 83 13.25 4.66 9.20
C VAL A 83 12.26 5.17 8.16
N GLU A 84 11.56 6.23 8.49
CA GLU A 84 10.82 7.07 7.55
C GLU A 84 11.57 8.39 7.33
N TYR A 85 11.56 8.84 6.09
CA TYR A 85 11.98 10.18 5.69
C TYR A 85 10.72 10.92 5.28
N PHE A 86 10.20 11.71 6.18
CA PHE A 86 8.96 12.43 5.97
C PHE A 86 9.24 13.94 5.98
N ASP A 87 8.83 14.61 4.91
CA ASP A 87 9.03 16.06 4.74
C ASP A 87 10.51 16.50 4.62
N GLU A 88 11.36 15.62 4.10
CA GLU A 88 12.77 15.86 3.87
C GLU A 88 13.26 15.24 2.56
N PRO A 89 14.35 15.76 1.94
CA PRO A 89 14.87 15.21 0.70
C PRO A 89 15.50 13.83 0.92
N ALA A 90 14.89 12.79 0.35
CA ALA A 90 15.36 11.41 0.51
C ALA A 90 15.00 10.53 -0.68
N LEU A 91 15.69 9.41 -0.79
CA LEU A 91 15.34 8.32 -1.68
C LEU A 91 15.64 6.96 -1.06
N VAL A 92 14.88 5.95 -1.50
CA VAL A 92 15.07 4.55 -1.11
C VAL A 92 15.05 3.68 -2.36
N VAL A 93 15.85 2.62 -2.35
CA VAL A 93 15.96 1.66 -3.45
C VAL A 93 15.98 0.25 -2.89
N MET A 94 15.28 -0.67 -3.54
CA MET A 94 15.41 -2.10 -3.32
C MET A 94 15.62 -2.81 -4.65
N LEU A 95 16.54 -3.78 -4.67
CA LEU A 95 16.87 -4.57 -5.86
C LEU A 95 16.34 -5.99 -5.71
N CYS A 96 15.37 -6.35 -6.54
CA CYS A 96 14.70 -7.65 -6.50
C CYS A 96 15.37 -8.63 -7.47
N GLU A 97 15.73 -9.82 -6.99
CA GLU A 97 16.22 -10.92 -7.83
C GLU A 97 15.03 -11.78 -8.26
N LEU A 98 14.55 -11.54 -9.48
CA LEU A 98 13.38 -12.16 -10.07
C LEU A 98 13.71 -12.66 -11.48
N PRO A 99 13.27 -13.85 -11.89
CA PRO A 99 13.32 -14.26 -13.29
C PRO A 99 12.56 -13.28 -14.20
N HIS A 100 13.13 -12.93 -15.34
CA HIS A 100 12.51 -11.95 -16.27
C HIS A 100 11.16 -12.39 -16.85
N ASP A 101 10.83 -13.66 -16.79
CA ASP A 101 9.55 -14.22 -17.21
C ASP A 101 8.50 -14.19 -16.09
N GLN A 102 8.90 -13.87 -14.85
CA GLN A 102 8.00 -13.82 -13.69
C GLN A 102 7.51 -12.40 -13.35
N TYR A 103 7.99 -11.37 -14.03
CA TYR A 103 7.49 -10.02 -13.84
C TYR A 103 7.43 -9.23 -15.15
N ARG A 104 6.68 -8.14 -15.14
CA ARG A 104 6.57 -7.20 -16.25
C ARG A 104 6.36 -5.79 -15.73
N VAL A 105 7.27 -4.87 -16.10
CA VAL A 105 7.06 -3.43 -15.90
C VAL A 105 6.03 -2.94 -16.92
N PHE A 106 5.08 -2.15 -16.49
CA PHE A 106 4.05 -1.55 -17.36
C PHE A 106 3.91 -0.04 -17.09
N SER A 107 3.36 0.65 -18.07
CA SER A 107 3.02 2.09 -18.01
C SER A 107 1.91 2.41 -19.01
N GLY A 108 1.46 3.66 -19.05
CA GLY A 108 0.49 4.12 -20.04
C GLY A 108 0.90 3.90 -21.50
N VAL A 109 2.21 3.89 -21.79
CA VAL A 109 2.74 3.61 -23.15
C VAL A 109 2.98 2.12 -23.41
N SER A 110 3.04 1.32 -22.37
CA SER A 110 3.17 -0.15 -22.43
C SER A 110 2.25 -0.79 -21.40
N PRO A 111 0.95 -0.79 -21.64
CA PRO A 111 -0.04 -1.26 -20.67
C PRO A 111 0.03 -2.78 -20.48
N LEU A 112 -0.39 -3.24 -19.30
CA LEU A 112 -0.55 -4.66 -19.04
C LEU A 112 -1.67 -5.21 -19.92
N PRO A 113 -1.42 -6.26 -20.71
CA PRO A 113 -2.47 -6.87 -21.55
C PRO A 113 -3.53 -7.57 -20.68
N PRO A 114 -4.74 -7.76 -21.22
CA PRO A 114 -5.79 -8.56 -20.55
C PRO A 114 -5.33 -9.99 -20.25
N VAL A 115 -5.92 -10.60 -19.24
CA VAL A 115 -5.70 -12.02 -18.89
C VAL A 115 -5.94 -12.91 -20.11
N ALA A 116 -5.13 -13.93 -20.29
CA ALA A 116 -5.19 -14.90 -21.39
C ALA A 116 -4.93 -14.36 -22.81
N SER A 117 -4.56 -13.09 -22.97
CA SER A 117 -4.24 -12.51 -24.29
C SER A 117 -2.79 -12.69 -24.72
N GLY A 118 -1.90 -13.18 -23.85
CA GLY A 118 -0.48 -13.19 -24.09
C GLY A 118 0.30 -14.30 -23.39
N ARG A 119 1.61 -14.29 -23.62
CA ARG A 119 2.56 -15.25 -23.01
C ARG A 119 2.82 -14.99 -21.53
N PHE A 120 2.46 -13.82 -21.00
CA PHE A 120 2.62 -13.43 -19.61
C PHE A 120 1.27 -13.31 -18.94
N ASN A 121 1.05 -14.10 -17.90
CA ASN A 121 -0.17 -14.07 -17.08
C ASN A 121 0.14 -13.43 -15.74
N ALA A 122 -0.23 -12.18 -15.57
CA ALA A 122 -0.12 -11.48 -14.30
C ALA A 122 -1.00 -12.18 -13.25
N HIS A 123 -0.43 -12.48 -12.09
CA HIS A 123 -1.18 -12.96 -10.93
C HIS A 123 -1.61 -11.78 -10.06
N THR A 124 -0.72 -10.85 -9.80
CA THR A 124 -0.96 -9.60 -9.05
C THR A 124 -0.10 -8.48 -9.63
N ALA A 125 -0.33 -7.23 -9.23
CA ALA A 125 0.49 -6.12 -9.68
C ALA A 125 0.69 -5.06 -8.57
N LEU A 126 1.92 -4.53 -8.48
CA LEU A 126 2.24 -3.27 -7.82
C LEU A 126 1.85 -2.12 -8.76
N VAL A 127 1.04 -1.19 -8.27
CA VAL A 127 0.50 -0.06 -9.04
C VAL A 127 0.93 1.26 -8.41
N HIS A 128 1.51 2.12 -9.21
CA HIS A 128 1.72 3.54 -8.91
C HIS A 128 0.80 4.35 -9.80
N ALA A 129 0.05 5.31 -9.25
CA ALA A 129 -0.90 6.08 -10.01
C ALA A 129 -0.86 7.56 -9.63
N ASP A 130 -1.26 8.44 -10.56
CA ASP A 130 -1.42 9.87 -10.27
C ASP A 130 -2.88 10.15 -9.91
N ALA A 131 -3.11 10.75 -8.74
CA ALA A 131 -4.46 11.12 -8.25
C ALA A 131 -5.22 12.09 -9.19
N ARG A 132 -4.51 12.80 -10.08
CA ARG A 132 -5.10 13.71 -11.06
C ARG A 132 -5.59 13.00 -12.33
N THR A 133 -5.35 11.71 -12.44
CA THR A 133 -5.83 10.90 -13.56
C THR A 133 -7.35 10.78 -13.46
N PRO A 134 -8.11 11.16 -14.51
CA PRO A 134 -9.55 10.94 -14.53
C PRO A 134 -9.90 9.47 -14.29
N ASP A 135 -11.01 9.24 -13.60
CA ASP A 135 -11.59 7.90 -13.38
C ASP A 135 -10.59 6.90 -12.78
N ILE A 136 -9.70 7.39 -11.90
CA ILE A 136 -8.60 6.60 -11.35
C ILE A 136 -9.08 5.33 -10.61
N ALA A 137 -10.22 5.39 -9.93
CA ALA A 137 -10.79 4.24 -9.24
C ALA A 137 -11.23 3.14 -10.23
N GLU A 138 -11.82 3.53 -11.36
CA GLU A 138 -12.21 2.61 -12.42
C GLU A 138 -10.99 1.99 -13.12
N LEU A 139 -9.94 2.80 -13.34
CA LEU A 139 -8.68 2.30 -13.89
C LEU A 139 -7.98 1.30 -12.96
N ILE A 140 -8.07 1.49 -11.64
CA ILE A 140 -7.55 0.54 -10.65
C ILE A 140 -8.33 -0.77 -10.71
N ASP A 141 -9.66 -0.71 -10.78
CA ASP A 141 -10.52 -1.89 -10.93
C ASP A 141 -10.22 -2.63 -12.25
N GLU A 142 -10.12 -1.90 -13.37
CA GLU A 142 -9.71 -2.48 -14.67
C GLU A 142 -8.33 -3.15 -14.58
N MET A 143 -7.37 -2.53 -13.87
CA MET A 143 -6.06 -3.12 -13.67
C MET A 143 -6.13 -4.42 -12.85
N ALA A 144 -6.96 -4.47 -11.81
CA ALA A 144 -7.19 -5.68 -11.03
C ALA A 144 -7.78 -6.81 -11.90
N GLN A 145 -8.72 -6.50 -12.78
CA GLN A 145 -9.30 -7.45 -13.74
C GLN A 145 -8.29 -7.98 -14.76
N ARG A 146 -7.14 -7.30 -14.95
CA ARG A 146 -6.03 -7.77 -15.78
C ARG A 146 -5.06 -8.69 -15.04
N THR A 147 -5.35 -9.04 -13.79
CA THR A 147 -4.60 -9.99 -12.98
C THR A 147 -5.43 -11.24 -12.69
N GLY A 148 -4.78 -12.39 -12.60
CA GLY A 148 -5.47 -13.66 -12.35
C GLY A 148 -6.04 -13.81 -10.94
N SER A 149 -5.54 -13.04 -9.97
CA SER A 149 -6.08 -13.00 -8.60
C SER A 149 -7.15 -11.94 -8.40
N GLY A 150 -7.34 -11.01 -9.33
CA GLY A 150 -8.17 -9.82 -9.11
C GLY A 150 -7.59 -8.86 -8.05
N TYR A 151 -6.30 -9.00 -7.71
CA TYR A 151 -5.67 -8.24 -6.64
C TYR A 151 -4.51 -7.38 -7.17
N VAL A 152 -4.58 -6.09 -6.90
CA VAL A 152 -3.46 -5.16 -7.09
C VAL A 152 -3.14 -4.47 -5.75
N PHE A 153 -1.92 -3.99 -5.60
CA PHE A 153 -1.47 -3.26 -4.41
C PHE A 153 -0.57 -2.10 -4.82
N GLY A 154 -0.45 -1.11 -3.96
CA GLY A 154 0.36 0.07 -4.26
C GLY A 154 -0.27 1.35 -3.74
N GLY A 155 -0.18 2.46 -4.49
CA GLY A 155 -0.78 3.71 -4.05
C GLY A 155 -0.65 4.85 -5.04
N LEU A 156 -1.38 5.91 -4.73
CA LEU A 156 -1.32 7.17 -5.45
C LEU A 156 -0.04 7.93 -5.10
N ALA A 157 0.68 8.38 -6.10
CA ALA A 157 1.78 9.32 -5.92
C ALA A 157 1.31 10.53 -5.11
N SER A 158 2.09 10.93 -4.13
CA SER A 158 1.80 12.11 -3.32
C SER A 158 2.96 13.11 -3.44
N SER A 159 2.64 14.35 -3.76
CA SER A 159 3.66 15.39 -3.97
C SER A 159 3.04 16.77 -3.79
N ARG A 160 3.79 17.67 -3.17
CA ARG A 160 3.47 19.11 -3.08
C ARG A 160 3.85 19.85 -4.36
N THR A 161 4.59 19.18 -5.25
CA THR A 161 5.04 19.73 -6.53
C THR A 161 4.56 18.84 -7.67
N ASP A 162 5.46 18.23 -8.44
CA ASP A 162 5.12 17.36 -9.55
C ASP A 162 4.98 15.90 -9.08
N THR A 163 3.95 15.22 -9.54
CA THR A 163 3.84 13.76 -9.39
C THR A 163 4.61 13.10 -10.51
N VAL A 164 5.46 12.14 -10.16
CA VAL A 164 6.26 11.38 -11.11
C VAL A 164 6.18 9.89 -10.80
N GLN A 165 6.30 9.08 -11.85
CA GLN A 165 6.33 7.63 -11.77
C GLN A 165 7.53 7.13 -12.58
N PHE A 166 8.21 6.12 -12.07
CA PHE A 166 9.31 5.45 -12.75
C PHE A 166 8.81 4.15 -13.39
N ALA A 167 9.05 4.00 -14.68
CA ALA A 167 8.78 2.76 -15.39
C ALA A 167 9.77 2.62 -16.56
N LEU A 168 10.78 1.80 -16.37
CA LEU A 168 11.81 1.48 -17.37
C LEU A 168 11.88 -0.03 -17.53
N SER A 169 11.87 -0.51 -18.78
CA SER A 169 12.08 -1.92 -19.12
C SER A 169 13.13 -2.03 -20.21
N GLY A 170 14.29 -2.57 -19.85
CA GLY A 170 15.44 -2.67 -20.76
C GLY A 170 15.46 -3.94 -21.60
N HIS A 171 14.94 -5.05 -21.11
CA HIS A 171 14.97 -6.35 -21.79
C HIS A 171 13.66 -6.80 -22.40
N GLY A 172 12.65 -5.90 -22.41
CA GLY A 172 11.45 -6.18 -23.16
C GLY A 172 10.76 -7.46 -22.72
N ASN A 173 10.42 -7.56 -21.44
CA ASN A 173 9.34 -8.45 -21.03
C ASN A 173 8.11 -8.27 -21.92
N VAL A 174 8.14 -7.21 -22.73
CA VAL A 174 7.10 -6.74 -23.66
C VAL A 174 7.64 -6.66 -25.10
N LYS A 175 8.32 -7.71 -25.58
CA LYS A 175 8.74 -7.73 -26.99
C LYS A 175 7.54 -7.51 -27.92
N GLY A 176 7.60 -6.46 -28.73
CA GLY A 176 6.61 -6.13 -29.75
C GLY A 176 5.45 -5.23 -29.32
N GLN A 177 5.41 -4.74 -28.07
CA GLN A 177 4.32 -3.87 -27.58
C GLN A 177 4.78 -2.47 -27.14
N GLY A 178 6.00 -2.08 -27.46
CA GLY A 178 6.63 -0.89 -26.93
C GLY A 178 7.11 -1.10 -25.48
N ALA A 179 8.32 -0.70 -25.15
CA ALA A 179 8.86 -0.83 -23.80
C ALA A 179 8.38 0.34 -22.94
N ALA A 180 8.02 0.09 -21.68
CA ALA A 180 7.92 1.14 -20.68
C ALA A 180 9.31 1.78 -20.53
N SER A 181 9.42 3.09 -20.58
CA SER A 181 10.71 3.76 -20.59
C SER A 181 10.65 5.13 -19.92
N GLY A 182 11.43 5.30 -18.85
CA GLY A 182 11.72 6.58 -18.23
C GLY A 182 10.78 7.00 -17.11
N VAL A 183 10.58 8.31 -17.03
CA VAL A 183 9.75 8.98 -16.02
C VAL A 183 8.45 9.43 -16.68
N PHE A 184 7.34 9.18 -15.99
CA PHE A 184 6.00 9.50 -16.47
C PHE A 184 5.26 10.42 -15.50
N HIS A 185 4.36 11.22 -16.07
CA HIS A 185 3.42 12.08 -15.36
C HIS A 185 1.99 11.65 -15.72
N GLY A 186 1.14 11.48 -14.72
CA GLY A 186 -0.23 11.00 -14.94
C GLY A 186 -0.36 9.51 -15.24
N GLY A 187 -1.59 9.01 -15.26
CA GLY A 187 -1.88 7.61 -15.53
C GLY A 187 -1.44 6.63 -14.45
N LEU A 188 -1.25 5.38 -14.87
CA LEU A 188 -0.77 4.28 -14.03
C LEU A 188 0.50 3.68 -14.59
N SER A 189 1.39 3.27 -13.69
CA SER A 189 2.55 2.45 -13.99
C SER A 189 2.80 1.44 -12.89
N GLY A 190 3.71 0.51 -13.08
CA GLY A 190 4.05 -0.45 -12.04
C GLY A 190 4.71 -1.72 -12.52
N VAL A 191 4.59 -2.76 -11.71
CA VAL A 191 5.13 -4.09 -12.00
C VAL A 191 4.06 -5.14 -11.78
N ALA A 192 3.75 -5.91 -12.80
CA ALA A 192 2.93 -7.10 -12.69
C ALA A 192 3.81 -8.32 -12.41
N PHE A 193 3.34 -9.21 -11.54
CA PHE A 193 4.03 -10.42 -11.13
C PHE A 193 3.22 -11.64 -11.55
N ALA A 194 3.88 -12.61 -12.19
CA ALA A 194 3.29 -13.89 -12.47
C ALA A 194 3.29 -14.80 -11.22
N ARG A 195 2.42 -15.77 -11.19
CA ARG A 195 2.50 -16.85 -10.20
C ARG A 195 3.60 -17.82 -10.62
N ASP A 196 4.50 -18.13 -9.72
CA ASP A 196 5.50 -19.18 -9.96
C ASP A 196 4.82 -20.56 -9.86
N PRO A 197 4.70 -21.31 -10.95
CA PRO A 197 4.07 -22.63 -10.92
C PRO A 197 4.87 -23.67 -10.10
N ALA A 198 6.15 -23.42 -9.89
CA ALA A 198 7.02 -24.27 -9.06
C ALA A 198 6.91 -23.97 -7.56
N GLY A 199 6.05 -23.00 -7.16
CA GLY A 199 5.87 -22.62 -5.76
C GLY A 199 7.06 -21.87 -5.15
N GLY A 200 7.90 -21.26 -5.97
CA GLY A 200 9.07 -20.51 -5.55
C GLY A 200 8.68 -19.22 -4.82
N MET A 201 8.78 -18.08 -5.49
CA MET A 201 8.42 -16.82 -4.87
C MET A 201 6.90 -16.57 -4.90
N THR A 202 6.35 -16.13 -3.77
CA THR A 202 4.96 -15.68 -3.65
C THR A 202 4.91 -14.30 -3.02
N LEU A 203 3.88 -13.53 -3.39
CA LEU A 203 3.59 -12.24 -2.79
C LEU A 203 2.37 -12.39 -1.87
N MET A 204 2.48 -11.82 -0.69
CA MET A 204 1.43 -11.79 0.31
C MET A 204 1.20 -10.36 0.74
N SER A 205 -0.03 -9.89 0.64
CA SER A 205 -0.39 -8.49 0.92
C SER A 205 -1.46 -8.42 2.00
N ARG A 206 -1.32 -7.46 2.92
CA ARG A 206 -2.29 -7.17 3.98
C ARG A 206 -2.53 -5.68 4.08
N VAL A 207 -3.77 -5.33 4.40
CA VAL A 207 -4.20 -3.93 4.60
C VAL A 207 -4.41 -3.68 6.08
N THR A 208 -3.84 -2.59 6.60
CA THR A 208 -4.06 -2.12 7.97
C THR A 208 -4.88 -0.84 7.98
N GLN A 209 -5.89 -0.78 8.86
CA GLN A 209 -6.77 0.37 9.02
C GLN A 209 -6.24 1.35 10.09
N GLY A 210 -6.45 2.64 9.83
CA GLY A 210 -6.05 3.72 10.74
C GLY A 210 -7.21 4.39 11.49
N CYS A 211 -8.44 3.92 11.27
CA CYS A 211 -9.66 4.53 11.79
C CYS A 211 -10.43 3.59 12.72
N GLN A 212 -11.10 4.19 13.71
CA GLN A 212 -11.95 3.49 14.66
C GLN A 212 -13.40 3.95 14.47
N PRO A 213 -14.39 3.02 14.40
CA PRO A 213 -15.80 3.40 14.40
C PRO A 213 -16.18 4.06 15.72
N ILE A 214 -16.97 5.12 15.64
CA ILE A 214 -17.54 5.87 16.76
C ILE A 214 -19.07 5.76 16.82
N SER A 215 -19.68 5.10 15.82
CA SER A 215 -21.11 4.78 15.77
C SER A 215 -21.33 3.30 15.47
N GLY A 216 -22.61 2.88 15.53
CA GLY A 216 -23.09 1.65 14.91
C GLY A 216 -23.03 1.74 13.37
N HIS A 217 -23.41 0.63 12.73
CA HIS A 217 -23.61 0.60 11.27
C HIS A 217 -25.03 1.05 10.95
N HIS A 218 -25.16 1.90 9.95
CA HIS A 218 -26.42 2.41 9.40
C HIS A 218 -26.55 1.99 7.93
N GLU A 219 -27.71 1.56 7.50
CA GLU A 219 -27.99 1.31 6.10
C GLU A 219 -28.25 2.64 5.38
N ILE A 220 -27.61 2.86 4.22
CA ILE A 220 -27.93 3.98 3.34
C ILE A 220 -29.27 3.69 2.66
N THR A 221 -30.32 4.39 3.09
CA THR A 221 -31.68 4.22 2.54
C THR A 221 -32.02 5.23 1.46
N ALA A 222 -31.29 6.34 1.40
CA ALA A 222 -31.45 7.34 0.32
C ALA A 222 -30.13 8.10 0.09
N CYS A 223 -29.77 8.31 -1.19
CA CYS A 223 -28.63 9.12 -1.59
C CYS A 223 -28.86 9.74 -2.99
N GLU A 224 -28.19 10.87 -3.26
CA GLU A 224 -28.19 11.55 -4.56
C GLU A 224 -26.78 12.05 -4.86
N GLY A 225 -26.14 11.48 -5.89
CA GLY A 225 -24.73 11.71 -6.17
C GLY A 225 -23.86 11.31 -4.96
N ASN A 226 -23.05 12.24 -4.49
CA ASN A 226 -22.20 12.05 -3.31
C ASN A 226 -22.85 12.46 -1.99
N VAL A 227 -24.15 12.78 -1.98
CA VAL A 227 -24.89 13.20 -0.78
C VAL A 227 -25.78 12.06 -0.29
N VAL A 228 -25.50 11.56 0.90
CA VAL A 228 -26.35 10.62 1.64
C VAL A 228 -27.42 11.43 2.33
N THR A 229 -28.70 11.17 2.03
CA THR A 229 -29.86 11.90 2.57
C THR A 229 -30.66 11.06 3.57
N GLY A 230 -30.52 9.71 3.54
CA GLY A 230 -31.22 8.80 4.47
C GLY A 230 -30.31 7.71 5.01
N LEU A 231 -30.37 7.51 6.32
CA LEU A 231 -29.73 6.43 7.06
C LEU A 231 -30.80 5.74 7.92
N ASP A 232 -31.00 4.42 7.76
CA ASP A 232 -32.02 3.61 8.46
C ASP A 232 -33.45 4.20 8.34
N GLY A 233 -33.72 4.94 7.27
CA GLY A 233 -34.99 5.64 7.05
C GLY A 233 -35.11 7.02 7.67
N GLU A 234 -34.12 7.46 8.44
CA GLU A 234 -34.05 8.77 9.07
C GLU A 234 -33.14 9.74 8.27
N PRO A 235 -33.30 11.07 8.41
CA PRO A 235 -32.43 12.02 7.73
C PRO A 235 -30.96 11.87 8.16
N ALA A 236 -30.06 11.69 7.20
CA ALA A 236 -28.66 11.34 7.47
C ALA A 236 -27.92 12.40 8.32
N LEU A 237 -28.23 13.69 8.15
CA LEU A 237 -27.66 14.76 8.98
C LEU A 237 -28.11 14.66 10.44
N ASP A 238 -29.39 14.35 10.68
CA ASP A 238 -29.94 14.23 12.03
C ASP A 238 -29.30 13.03 12.74
N VAL A 239 -29.14 11.87 12.06
CA VAL A 239 -28.44 10.69 12.57
C VAL A 239 -26.98 11.03 12.90
N MET A 240 -26.25 11.70 11.98
CA MET A 240 -24.87 12.10 12.21
C MET A 240 -24.72 12.98 13.46
N LEU A 241 -25.56 14.02 13.60
CA LEU A 241 -25.51 14.93 14.74
C LEU A 241 -25.78 14.21 16.07
N ALA A 242 -26.72 13.26 16.07
CA ALA A 242 -27.05 12.45 17.23
C ALA A 242 -25.87 11.55 17.64
N GLU A 243 -25.24 10.83 16.69
CA GLU A 243 -24.09 9.97 16.92
C GLU A 243 -22.87 10.75 17.41
N LEU A 244 -22.62 11.93 16.84
CA LEU A 244 -21.53 12.81 17.26
C LEU A 244 -21.81 13.57 18.55
N LYS A 245 -23.05 13.53 19.04
CA LYS A 245 -23.54 14.27 20.24
C LYS A 245 -23.28 15.77 20.14
N VAL A 246 -23.53 16.36 18.97
CA VAL A 246 -23.37 17.79 18.69
C VAL A 246 -24.69 18.39 18.20
N SER A 247 -24.87 19.70 18.41
CA SER A 247 -26.02 20.47 17.94
C SER A 247 -25.61 21.60 17.01
N LEU A 248 -26.41 21.87 15.99
CA LEU A 248 -26.23 23.03 15.12
C LEU A 248 -26.43 24.37 15.83
N ASP A 249 -27.03 24.38 17.04
CA ASP A 249 -27.11 25.56 17.90
C ASP A 249 -25.72 25.99 18.42
N GLN A 250 -24.75 25.07 18.37
CA GLN A 250 -23.33 25.30 18.70
C GLN A 250 -22.46 25.11 17.44
N PRO A 251 -22.53 25.98 16.44
CA PRO A 251 -22.00 25.73 15.10
C PRO A 251 -20.49 25.56 15.06
N ARG A 252 -19.75 26.20 15.96
CA ARG A 252 -18.27 26.06 16.01
C ARG A 252 -17.85 24.67 16.50
N GLU A 253 -18.51 24.16 17.52
CA GLU A 253 -18.24 22.83 18.07
C GLU A 253 -18.67 21.73 17.08
N ALA A 254 -19.87 21.83 16.52
CA ALA A 254 -20.37 20.94 15.50
C ALA A 254 -19.42 20.89 14.29
N LEU A 255 -19.00 22.04 13.77
CA LEU A 255 -18.09 22.13 12.62
C LEU A 255 -16.71 21.52 12.92
N ALA A 256 -16.17 21.74 14.13
CA ALA A 256 -14.90 21.16 14.54
C ALA A 256 -14.99 19.62 14.59
N LYS A 257 -16.05 19.06 15.14
CA LYS A 257 -16.28 17.63 15.24
C LYS A 257 -16.53 16.99 13.87
N VAL A 258 -17.38 17.61 13.04
CA VAL A 258 -17.66 17.14 11.67
C VAL A 258 -16.41 17.09 10.82
N ARG A 259 -15.52 18.11 10.90
CA ARG A 259 -14.26 18.14 10.14
C ARG A 259 -13.30 16.99 10.47
N THR A 260 -13.37 16.41 11.65
CA THR A 260 -12.54 15.29 12.08
C THR A 260 -13.24 13.96 11.92
N THR A 261 -14.52 13.96 11.58
CA THR A 261 -15.32 12.75 11.38
C THR A 261 -15.15 12.25 9.95
N LEU A 262 -14.99 10.96 9.84
CA LEU A 262 -14.92 10.21 8.60
C LEU A 262 -16.10 9.23 8.55
N VAL A 263 -16.32 8.65 7.40
CA VAL A 263 -17.29 7.56 7.23
C VAL A 263 -16.60 6.33 6.70
N GLY A 264 -16.89 5.17 7.29
CA GLY A 264 -16.54 3.87 6.76
C GLY A 264 -17.72 3.33 5.96
N LEU A 265 -17.46 2.97 4.71
CA LEU A 265 -18.45 2.40 3.78
C LEU A 265 -18.12 0.94 3.52
N SER A 266 -19.14 0.07 3.50
CA SER A 266 -18.98 -1.31 3.04
C SER A 266 -20.18 -1.73 2.18
N ARG A 267 -19.91 -2.54 1.15
CA ARG A 267 -20.95 -3.10 0.28
C ARG A 267 -21.46 -4.42 0.86
N PRO A 268 -22.73 -4.76 0.67
CA PRO A 268 -23.26 -6.07 1.10
C PRO A 268 -22.52 -7.24 0.45
N GLU A 269 -22.05 -7.08 -0.78
CA GLU A 269 -21.36 -8.08 -1.59
C GLU A 269 -19.95 -8.41 -1.04
N ASP A 270 -19.27 -7.43 -0.47
CA ASP A 270 -17.94 -7.60 0.11
C ASP A 270 -17.99 -8.53 1.35
N ARG A 271 -19.12 -8.58 2.06
CA ARG A 271 -19.34 -9.46 3.20
C ARG A 271 -19.55 -10.94 2.81
N LEU A 272 -20.06 -11.22 1.61
CA LEU A 272 -20.30 -12.59 1.15
C LEU A 272 -19.02 -13.29 0.71
N ASN A 273 -18.02 -12.55 0.27
CA ASN A 273 -16.71 -13.09 -0.10
C ASN A 273 -15.83 -13.42 1.11
N ASP A 274 -16.13 -12.87 2.28
CA ASP A 274 -15.47 -13.15 3.55
C ASP A 274 -16.06 -14.36 4.31
N ALA A 275 -16.96 -15.12 3.73
CA ALA A 275 -17.60 -16.29 4.37
C ALA A 275 -16.60 -17.40 4.78
N ASN A 276 -15.34 -17.33 4.36
CA ASN A 276 -14.24 -18.17 4.83
C ASN A 276 -13.47 -17.58 6.04
N LEU A 277 -13.77 -16.34 6.41
CA LEU A 277 -13.25 -15.68 7.61
C LEU A 277 -14.36 -15.60 8.67
N THR A 278 -14.89 -16.77 9.05
CA THR A 278 -15.58 -16.90 10.34
C THR A 278 -14.52 -16.66 11.40
N HIS A 279 -14.29 -15.41 11.80
CA HIS A 279 -14.04 -15.14 13.22
C HIS A 279 -13.75 -13.67 13.47
N ILE A 280 -14.59 -13.15 14.37
CA ILE A 280 -14.31 -12.06 15.28
C ILE A 280 -14.48 -10.68 14.65
N HIS A 281 -15.73 -10.26 14.53
CA HIS A 281 -16.07 -8.84 14.68
C HIS A 281 -15.66 -8.43 16.10
N HIS A 282 -14.44 -8.01 16.31
CA HIS A 282 -14.10 -7.29 17.51
C HIS A 282 -14.87 -5.97 17.50
N VAL A 283 -15.73 -5.80 18.49
CA VAL A 283 -16.41 -4.54 18.75
C VAL A 283 -15.37 -3.43 18.76
N GLY A 284 -15.46 -2.50 17.79
CA GLY A 284 -14.58 -1.33 17.72
C GLY A 284 -13.48 -1.35 16.65
N GLN A 285 -13.47 -2.33 15.72
CA GLN A 285 -12.56 -2.33 14.56
C GLN A 285 -13.33 -2.52 13.25
N PHE A 286 -12.88 -1.82 12.20
CA PHE A 286 -13.37 -2.06 10.85
C PHE A 286 -12.72 -3.31 10.25
N GLY A 287 -13.50 -4.08 9.47
CA GLY A 287 -12.97 -5.14 8.61
C GLY A 287 -12.08 -4.60 7.48
N ALA A 288 -11.35 -5.48 6.82
CA ALA A 288 -10.44 -5.13 5.71
C ALA A 288 -11.17 -4.53 4.49
N ASP A 289 -12.50 -4.67 4.41
CA ASP A 289 -13.32 -4.27 3.26
C ASP A 289 -14.05 -2.94 3.46
N VAL A 290 -13.72 -2.20 4.53
CA VAL A 290 -14.33 -0.90 4.81
C VAL A 290 -13.53 0.22 4.14
N LEU A 291 -14.17 0.95 3.24
CA LEU A 291 -13.61 2.12 2.59
C LEU A 291 -13.85 3.37 3.43
N VAL A 292 -12.79 3.96 3.97
CA VAL A 292 -12.90 5.18 4.76
C VAL A 292 -12.87 6.41 3.85
N ARG A 293 -13.83 7.33 4.06
CA ARG A 293 -14.00 8.55 3.27
C ARG A 293 -14.23 9.76 4.14
N HIS A 294 -13.88 10.93 3.61
CA HIS A 294 -14.16 12.21 4.26
C HIS A 294 -15.64 12.59 4.15
N VAL A 295 -16.17 13.17 5.23
CA VAL A 295 -17.34 14.04 5.14
C VAL A 295 -16.87 15.39 4.61
N ILE A 296 -17.26 15.74 3.39
CA ILE A 296 -16.80 16.93 2.67
C ILE A 296 -17.78 18.11 2.77
N GLY A 297 -19.00 17.85 3.24
CA GLY A 297 -20.01 18.90 3.42
C GLY A 297 -21.25 18.43 4.13
N LEU A 298 -22.04 19.39 4.58
CA LEU A 298 -23.37 19.19 5.12
C LEU A 298 -24.37 19.89 4.21
N ASP A 299 -25.53 19.27 3.98
CA ASP A 299 -26.67 19.84 3.27
C ASP A 299 -27.85 20.00 4.22
N PRO A 300 -28.00 21.17 4.86
CA PRO A 300 -29.09 21.38 5.82
C PRO A 300 -30.48 21.39 5.16
N VAL A 301 -30.57 21.71 3.87
CA VAL A 301 -31.85 21.78 3.13
C VAL A 301 -32.40 20.36 2.90
N ARG A 302 -31.56 19.47 2.41
CA ARG A 302 -31.91 18.05 2.19
C ARG A 302 -31.67 17.18 3.42
N LYS A 303 -31.18 17.77 4.52
CA LYS A 303 -30.74 17.07 5.73
C LYS A 303 -29.77 15.94 5.44
N GLY A 304 -28.84 16.18 4.50
CA GLY A 304 -27.87 15.22 3.98
C GLY A 304 -26.45 15.52 4.42
N ILE A 305 -25.59 14.52 4.22
CA ILE A 305 -24.14 14.59 4.39
C ILE A 305 -23.46 14.28 3.05
N ALA A 306 -22.58 15.17 2.60
CA ALA A 306 -21.78 14.95 1.41
C ALA A 306 -20.48 14.21 1.78
N ILE A 307 -20.17 13.14 1.08
CA ILE A 307 -18.97 12.32 1.31
C ILE A 307 -18.06 12.31 0.07
N ALA A 308 -16.79 12.01 0.27
CA ALA A 308 -15.82 11.94 -0.82
C ALA A 308 -15.86 10.59 -1.54
N ASP A 309 -17.05 10.15 -1.93
CA ASP A 309 -17.32 8.93 -2.71
C ASP A 309 -18.71 9.03 -3.34
N MET A 310 -19.04 8.03 -4.17
CA MET A 310 -20.37 7.86 -4.77
C MET A 310 -21.10 6.71 -4.05
N PRO A 311 -21.82 6.98 -2.95
CA PRO A 311 -22.55 5.96 -2.22
C PRO A 311 -23.73 5.44 -3.00
N ALA A 312 -24.16 4.21 -2.70
CA ALA A 312 -25.37 3.61 -3.22
C ALA A 312 -26.31 3.17 -2.10
N VAL A 313 -27.59 3.15 -2.38
CA VAL A 313 -28.63 2.61 -1.49
C VAL A 313 -28.33 1.13 -1.21
N GLY A 314 -28.46 0.71 0.05
CA GLY A 314 -28.13 -0.63 0.55
C GLY A 314 -26.69 -0.79 1.05
N MET A 315 -25.79 0.18 0.80
CA MET A 315 -24.49 0.17 1.44
C MET A 315 -24.62 0.45 2.94
N GLN A 316 -23.65 -0.08 3.71
CA GLN A 316 -23.54 0.21 5.15
C GLN A 316 -22.58 1.37 5.37
N LEU A 317 -22.93 2.27 6.26
CA LEU A 317 -22.15 3.42 6.67
C LEU A 317 -21.95 3.39 8.20
N ALA A 318 -20.73 3.63 8.65
CA ALA A 318 -20.45 3.90 10.07
C ALA A 318 -19.61 5.17 10.20
N PHE A 319 -19.94 6.03 11.15
CA PHE A 319 -19.10 7.18 11.48
C PHE A 319 -17.84 6.71 12.18
N CYS A 320 -16.70 7.31 11.85
CA CYS A 320 -15.42 6.92 12.42
C CYS A 320 -14.49 8.11 12.61
N GLU A 321 -13.43 7.90 13.37
CA GLU A 321 -12.36 8.87 13.58
C GLU A 321 -10.99 8.21 13.47
N ARG A 322 -9.97 9.00 13.17
CA ARG A 322 -8.59 8.54 13.17
C ARG A 322 -8.15 8.22 14.58
N ASN A 323 -7.55 7.05 14.77
CA ASN A 323 -7.12 6.60 16.09
C ASN A 323 -5.77 5.88 16.01
N ALA A 324 -4.73 6.50 16.57
CA ALA A 324 -3.38 5.94 16.55
C ALA A 324 -3.25 4.61 17.31
N LYS A 325 -4.04 4.38 18.36
CA LYS A 325 -4.03 3.11 19.10
C LYS A 325 -4.67 1.99 18.26
N ALA A 326 -5.79 2.29 17.61
CA ALA A 326 -6.43 1.35 16.68
C ALA A 326 -5.50 1.02 15.51
N ALA A 327 -4.85 2.03 14.92
CA ALA A 327 -3.88 1.84 13.84
C ALA A 327 -2.69 0.96 14.26
N ARG A 328 -2.15 1.15 15.47
CA ARG A 328 -1.09 0.30 16.03
C ARG A 328 -1.54 -1.14 16.22
N ALA A 329 -2.69 -1.35 16.85
CA ALA A 329 -3.23 -2.69 17.10
C ALA A 329 -3.49 -3.43 15.79
N ASP A 330 -4.04 -2.74 14.79
CA ASP A 330 -4.34 -3.33 13.50
C ASP A 330 -3.09 -3.63 12.67
N LEU A 331 -2.06 -2.79 12.75
CA LEU A 331 -0.76 -3.06 12.12
C LEU A 331 -0.09 -4.31 12.74
N ILE A 332 -0.15 -4.47 14.05
CA ILE A 332 0.34 -5.66 14.74
C ILE A 332 -0.44 -6.90 14.27
N ARG A 333 -1.77 -6.79 14.14
CA ARG A 333 -2.64 -7.88 13.65
C ARG A 333 -2.19 -8.36 12.26
N ILE A 334 -2.06 -7.45 11.29
CA ILE A 334 -1.67 -7.84 9.92
C ILE A 334 -0.26 -8.45 9.87
N CYS A 335 0.65 -7.99 10.70
CA CYS A 335 1.98 -8.59 10.82
C CYS A 335 1.90 -10.01 11.42
N ALA A 336 1.04 -10.25 12.40
CA ALA A 336 0.79 -11.57 12.97
C ALA A 336 0.20 -12.53 11.91
N GLU A 337 -0.79 -12.07 11.13
CA GLU A 337 -1.37 -12.84 10.03
C GLU A 337 -0.32 -13.23 8.97
N ILE A 338 0.59 -12.29 8.63
CA ILE A 338 1.70 -12.60 7.72
C ILE A 338 2.60 -13.69 8.33
N ARG A 339 2.91 -13.61 9.62
CA ARG A 339 3.72 -14.63 10.30
C ARG A 339 3.03 -15.99 10.30
N GLU A 340 1.75 -16.05 10.67
CA GLU A 340 0.96 -17.28 10.67
C GLU A 340 0.94 -17.96 9.30
N GLU A 341 0.79 -17.20 8.23
CA GLU A 341 0.78 -17.75 6.86
C GLU A 341 2.17 -18.21 6.38
N LEU A 342 3.23 -17.73 7.03
CA LEU A 342 4.60 -18.23 6.80
C LEU A 342 4.89 -19.53 7.55
N GLU A 343 4.07 -19.87 8.55
CA GLU A 343 4.20 -21.09 9.31
C GLU A 343 3.77 -22.32 8.48
N PRO A 344 4.47 -23.46 8.55
CA PRO A 344 4.04 -24.66 7.85
C PRO A 344 2.75 -25.19 8.46
N GLU A 345 1.85 -25.69 7.62
CA GLU A 345 0.61 -26.34 8.05
C GLU A 345 0.88 -27.55 8.98
N GLU A 346 2.04 -28.22 8.83
CA GLU A 346 2.49 -29.30 9.71
C GLU A 346 3.92 -29.01 10.22
N MET A 347 4.05 -28.77 11.51
CA MET A 347 5.35 -28.68 12.17
C MET A 347 5.77 -30.03 12.75
N THR A 348 6.97 -30.51 12.39
CA THR A 348 7.53 -31.67 13.07
C THR A 348 7.81 -31.35 14.55
N LEU A 349 7.68 -32.33 15.44
CA LEU A 349 7.93 -32.13 16.89
C LEU A 349 9.35 -31.60 17.16
N GLN A 350 10.32 -31.95 16.33
CA GLN A 350 11.69 -31.44 16.40
C GLN A 350 11.79 -29.96 16.06
N THR A 351 11.07 -29.50 15.03
CA THR A 351 11.02 -28.09 14.62
C THR A 351 10.31 -27.26 15.69
N ALA A 352 9.19 -27.72 16.23
CA ALA A 352 8.46 -27.06 17.31
C ALA A 352 9.30 -26.94 18.59
N THR A 353 10.10 -27.98 18.93
CA THR A 353 11.00 -27.96 20.08
C THR A 353 12.16 -26.98 19.87
N ALA A 354 12.72 -26.91 18.65
CA ALA A 354 13.80 -26.00 18.32
C ALA A 354 13.32 -24.50 18.35
N LEU A 355 12.11 -24.23 17.92
CA LEU A 355 11.49 -22.91 17.98
C LEU A 355 11.22 -22.44 19.41
N ASN A 356 10.74 -23.35 20.28
CA ASN A 356 10.53 -23.04 21.70
C ASN A 356 11.85 -22.86 22.49
N ALA A 357 12.96 -23.40 22.00
CA ALA A 357 14.27 -23.24 22.63
C ALA A 357 14.98 -21.94 22.19
N SER A 358 14.55 -21.29 21.11
CA SER A 358 15.07 -20.00 20.71
C SER A 358 14.28 -18.88 21.39
N GLU A 359 14.92 -18.15 22.30
CA GLU A 359 14.34 -16.97 22.96
C GLU A 359 14.06 -15.79 22.00
N ALA A 360 14.23 -15.96 20.71
CA ALA A 360 14.01 -14.94 19.69
C ALA A 360 12.62 -15.07 19.10
N GLU A 361 11.66 -14.27 19.59
CA GLU A 361 10.36 -14.01 18.92
C GLU A 361 10.52 -13.53 17.47
N SER A 362 11.74 -13.18 17.05
CA SER A 362 12.11 -12.66 15.74
C SER A 362 12.92 -13.64 14.87
N ALA A 363 13.07 -14.91 15.27
CA ALA A 363 13.79 -15.87 14.45
C ALA A 363 13.04 -16.16 13.14
N PRO A 364 13.73 -16.16 11.97
CA PRO A 364 13.10 -16.49 10.71
C PRO A 364 12.49 -17.89 10.75
N HIS A 365 11.25 -18.02 10.28
CA HIS A 365 10.56 -19.31 10.27
C HIS A 365 11.27 -20.27 9.29
N PRO A 366 11.48 -21.55 9.64
CA PRO A 366 12.23 -22.49 8.79
C PRO A 366 11.52 -22.87 7.48
N ALA A 367 10.21 -22.67 7.36
CA ALA A 367 9.45 -23.09 6.18
C ALA A 367 9.43 -22.05 5.04
N ARG A 368 9.33 -20.78 5.36
CA ARG A 368 9.35 -19.71 4.38
C ARG A 368 10.14 -18.53 4.92
N ARG A 369 10.80 -17.80 4.02
CA ARG A 369 11.57 -16.60 4.36
C ARG A 369 11.05 -15.41 3.58
N ILE A 370 11.04 -14.25 4.23
CA ILE A 370 10.75 -12.98 3.57
C ILE A 370 12.06 -12.49 2.91
N ALA A 371 12.04 -12.30 1.60
CA ALA A 371 13.17 -11.77 0.84
C ALA A 371 13.22 -10.24 0.87
N GLY A 372 12.04 -9.61 0.91
CA GLY A 372 11.86 -8.17 0.97
C GLY A 372 10.39 -7.81 1.15
N ALA A 373 10.13 -6.56 1.45
CA ALA A 373 8.79 -6.02 1.68
C ALA A 373 8.61 -4.65 1.00
N ILE A 374 7.39 -4.37 0.60
CA ILE A 374 6.94 -3.05 0.15
C ILE A 374 5.88 -2.57 1.14
N TYR A 375 6.06 -1.37 1.67
CA TYR A 375 5.07 -0.76 2.55
C TYR A 375 4.59 0.57 1.98
N VAL A 376 3.33 0.62 1.60
CA VAL A 376 2.64 1.82 1.14
C VAL A 376 1.74 2.29 2.26
N SER A 377 2.03 3.42 2.86
CA SER A 377 1.27 3.99 3.97
C SER A 377 0.64 5.32 3.58
N CYS A 378 -0.52 5.62 4.13
CA CYS A 378 -1.17 6.92 3.91
C CYS A 378 -0.27 8.07 4.35
N SER A 379 -0.18 9.12 3.54
CA SER A 379 0.53 10.36 3.91
C SER A 379 0.06 10.94 5.24
N GLY A 380 -1.20 10.71 5.61
CA GLY A 380 -1.74 11.11 6.90
C GLY A 380 -1.29 10.23 8.07
N ARG A 381 -0.58 9.12 7.85
CA ARG A 381 -0.04 8.22 8.89
C ARG A 381 1.43 8.51 9.20
N GLY A 382 2.16 9.13 8.29
CA GLY A 382 3.58 9.48 8.48
C GLY A 382 3.83 10.49 9.59
N GLY A 383 5.09 10.63 9.98
CA GLY A 383 5.53 11.56 11.01
C GLY A 383 5.03 11.20 12.42
N PRO A 384 4.43 12.14 13.16
CA PRO A 384 4.10 11.93 14.56
C PRO A 384 2.81 11.14 14.81
N HIS A 385 2.08 10.70 13.78
CA HIS A 385 0.78 10.03 13.95
C HIS A 385 0.85 8.81 14.88
N PHE A 386 1.89 8.00 14.75
CA PHE A 386 2.14 6.86 15.64
C PHE A 386 2.86 7.24 16.95
N GLY A 387 2.95 8.53 17.28
CA GLY A 387 3.51 9.06 18.53
C GLY A 387 5.00 9.42 18.47
N ALA A 388 5.71 8.95 17.46
CA ALA A 388 7.11 9.33 17.17
C ALA A 388 7.41 9.04 15.70
N PRO A 389 8.40 9.73 15.10
CA PRO A 389 8.90 9.39 13.77
C PRO A 389 9.35 7.93 13.69
N SER A 390 9.08 7.29 12.58
CA SER A 390 9.44 5.88 12.30
C SER A 390 8.78 4.83 13.22
N ALA A 391 7.86 5.21 14.10
CA ALA A 391 7.23 4.28 15.05
C ALA A 391 6.38 3.23 14.34
N GLU A 392 5.79 3.55 13.20
CA GLU A 392 5.05 2.61 12.36
C GLU A 392 5.97 1.49 11.84
N LEU A 393 7.12 1.85 11.28
CA LEU A 393 8.10 0.90 10.75
C LEU A 393 8.76 0.07 11.84
N GLN A 394 8.95 0.64 13.04
CA GLN A 394 9.46 -0.12 14.19
C GLN A 394 8.50 -1.24 14.61
N ILE A 395 7.18 -1.04 14.48
CA ILE A 395 6.19 -2.09 14.73
C ILE A 395 6.37 -3.23 13.71
N VAL A 396 6.48 -2.90 12.41
CA VAL A 396 6.71 -3.90 11.36
C VAL A 396 8.01 -4.68 11.61
N ARG A 397 9.10 -3.98 11.90
CA ARG A 397 10.40 -4.59 12.21
C ARG A 397 10.34 -5.49 13.44
N HIS A 398 9.68 -5.06 14.51
CA HIS A 398 9.54 -5.86 15.72
C HIS A 398 8.77 -7.16 15.44
N ALA A 399 7.75 -7.09 14.59
CA ALA A 399 6.90 -8.25 14.29
C ALA A 399 7.50 -9.19 13.24
N LEU A 400 8.17 -8.68 12.20
CA LEU A 400 8.68 -9.47 11.07
C LEU A 400 10.20 -9.65 11.06
N GLY A 401 10.93 -8.99 11.98
CA GLY A 401 12.39 -9.00 12.02
C GLY A 401 13.03 -7.98 11.07
N ASP A 402 14.34 -8.08 10.89
CA ASP A 402 15.13 -7.22 10.00
C ASP A 402 14.94 -7.63 8.52
N VAL A 403 13.75 -7.38 7.99
CA VAL A 403 13.40 -7.65 6.59
C VAL A 403 13.75 -6.43 5.75
N PRO A 404 14.41 -6.58 4.58
CA PRO A 404 14.55 -5.49 3.62
C PRO A 404 13.17 -4.90 3.26
N LEU A 405 12.97 -3.62 3.56
CA LEU A 405 11.71 -2.95 3.34
C LEU A 405 11.96 -1.60 2.64
N VAL A 406 11.18 -1.32 1.61
CA VAL A 406 11.07 0.00 1.00
C VAL A 406 9.60 0.37 0.81
N GLY A 407 9.33 1.66 0.72
CA GLY A 407 7.98 2.12 0.47
C GLY A 407 7.87 3.63 0.39
N PHE A 408 6.64 4.10 0.30
CA PHE A 408 6.36 5.54 0.22
C PHE A 408 5.05 5.88 0.93
N PHE A 409 4.91 7.16 1.29
CA PHE A 409 3.69 7.70 1.85
C PHE A 409 2.79 8.21 0.72
N ALA A 410 1.67 7.52 0.51
CA ALA A 410 0.75 7.69 -0.61
C ALA A 410 -0.34 8.72 -0.34
N GLY A 411 -0.90 9.29 -1.40
CA GLY A 411 -2.11 10.11 -1.38
C GLY A 411 -3.41 9.30 -1.32
N GLY A 412 -3.30 7.98 -1.32
CA GLY A 412 -4.34 6.97 -1.23
C GLY A 412 -3.72 5.62 -1.50
N GLU A 413 -4.09 4.61 -0.74
CA GLU A 413 -3.52 3.28 -0.81
C GLU A 413 -4.36 2.39 -1.72
N ILE A 414 -3.69 1.60 -2.57
CA ILE A 414 -4.34 0.66 -3.49
C ILE A 414 -4.18 -0.74 -2.91
N ALA A 415 -5.29 -1.44 -2.72
CA ALA A 415 -5.30 -2.86 -2.41
C ALA A 415 -6.54 -3.53 -2.99
N ARG A 416 -6.43 -4.81 -3.36
CA ARG A 416 -7.47 -5.52 -4.11
C ARG A 416 -7.80 -4.77 -5.42
N HIS A 417 -8.98 -4.26 -5.57
CA HIS A 417 -9.44 -3.41 -6.67
C HIS A 417 -9.96 -2.05 -6.18
N HIS A 418 -9.57 -1.65 -4.96
CA HIS A 418 -10.08 -0.45 -4.31
C HIS A 418 -8.99 0.57 -4.00
N LEU A 419 -9.39 1.83 -3.95
CA LEU A 419 -8.61 2.93 -3.41
C LEU A 419 -9.05 3.19 -1.98
N TYR A 420 -8.10 3.07 -1.05
CA TYR A 420 -8.29 3.27 0.39
C TYR A 420 -7.76 4.64 0.83
N GLY A 421 -8.14 5.04 2.02
CA GLY A 421 -7.56 6.18 2.72
C GLY A 421 -7.34 5.86 4.20
N TYR A 422 -6.32 6.48 4.78
CA TYR A 422 -5.90 6.26 6.17
C TYR A 422 -5.45 4.84 6.50
N THR A 423 -5.02 4.11 5.50
CA THR A 423 -4.59 2.72 5.59
C THR A 423 -3.08 2.58 5.40
N GLY A 424 -2.59 1.37 5.55
CA GLY A 424 -1.28 0.96 5.08
C GLY A 424 -1.41 -0.39 4.38
N VAL A 425 -0.66 -0.60 3.32
CA VAL A 425 -0.60 -1.85 2.56
C VAL A 425 0.80 -2.43 2.68
N LEU A 426 0.91 -3.53 3.41
CA LEU A 426 2.16 -4.27 3.58
C LEU A 426 2.15 -5.49 2.68
N THR A 427 3.09 -5.55 1.74
CA THR A 427 3.28 -6.67 0.82
C THR A 427 4.66 -7.26 1.01
N VAL A 428 4.74 -8.55 1.27
CA VAL A 428 5.99 -9.29 1.45
C VAL A 428 6.25 -10.25 0.30
N PHE A 429 7.50 -10.32 -0.11
CA PHE A 429 8.01 -11.32 -1.05
C PHE A 429 8.53 -12.50 -0.24
N THR A 430 7.94 -13.68 -0.43
CA THR A 430 8.28 -14.88 0.34
C THR A 430 8.73 -16.00 -0.58
N ALA A 431 9.64 -16.82 -0.09
CA ALA A 431 10.08 -18.02 -0.78
C ALA A 431 10.29 -19.17 0.21
N PRO A 432 10.27 -20.43 -0.28
CA PRO A 432 10.67 -21.58 0.53
C PRO A 432 12.02 -21.35 1.19
N GLY A 433 12.16 -21.76 2.45
CA GLY A 433 13.36 -21.63 3.29
C GLY A 433 14.50 -22.54 2.87
#